data_bf20da48293e5c1fb36a04b235d1f027
#
_entry.id   bf20da48293e5c1fb36a04b235d1f027
#
_cell.length_a   1.000
_cell.length_b   1.000
_cell.length_c   1.000
_cell.angle_alpha   90.00
_cell.angle_beta   90.00
_cell.angle_gamma   90.00
#
_symmetry.space_group_name_H-M   'P 1'
#
loop_
_entity.id
_entity.type
_entity.pdbx_description
1 polymer ?
#
loop_
_entity_poly.entity_id
_entity_poly.type
_entity_poly.pdbx_seq_one_letter_code
_entity_poly.pdbx_strand_id
1 'polypeptide(L)' 'ERQQAEELEVARQQRQERVDQAMKSIDLINLKLRAGRSLKPEETAKLNAVLDYIDELNALDISTGPEISWPETPPGME' A
#
# COMPACT_ATOMS: atom_id res chain seq x y z
N GLU A 1 -15.31 4.11 24.53
CA GLU A 1 -15.12 2.75 24.02
C GLU A 1 -15.62 2.62 22.58
N ARG A 2 -16.79 3.18 22.28
CA ARG A 2 -17.27 3.22 20.89
C ARG A 2 -16.33 4.03 20.00
N GLN A 3 -15.74 5.10 20.54
CA GLN A 3 -14.80 5.93 19.78
C GLN A 3 -13.56 5.15 19.37
N GLN A 4 -13.05 4.31 20.26
CA GLN A 4 -11.87 3.50 19.93
C GLN A 4 -12.17 2.49 18.82
N ALA A 5 -13.34 1.86 18.87
CA ALA A 5 -13.75 0.91 17.85
C ALA A 5 -13.96 1.61 16.51
N GLU A 6 -14.57 2.79 16.50
CA GLU A 6 -14.78 3.56 15.28
C GLU A 6 -13.46 4.05 14.70
N GLU A 7 -12.54 4.51 15.52
CA GLU A 7 -11.23 4.95 15.08
C GLU A 7 -10.42 3.80 14.49
N LEU A 8 -10.50 2.63 15.12
CA LEU A 8 -9.83 1.45 14.61
C LEU A 8 -10.40 1.01 13.28
N GLU A 9 -11.72 1.04 13.13
CA GLU A 9 -12.38 0.69 11.88
C GLU A 9 -12.01 1.65 10.75
N VAL A 10 -12.00 2.95 11.04
CA VAL A 10 -11.57 3.97 10.07
C VAL A 10 -10.12 3.73 9.67
N ALA A 11 -9.26 3.43 10.64
CA ALA A 11 -7.85 3.15 10.35
C ALA A 11 -7.69 1.92 9.47
N ARG A 12 -8.47 0.88 9.71
CA ARG A 12 -8.46 -0.32 8.87
C ARG A 12 -8.91 -0.01 7.45
N GLN A 13 -9.96 0.79 7.30
CA GLN A 13 -10.44 1.19 5.99
C GLN A 13 -9.40 2.02 5.24
N GLN A 14 -8.77 2.97 5.94
CA GLN A 14 -7.72 3.79 5.35
C GLN A 14 -6.54 2.95 4.91
N ARG A 15 -6.12 1.98 5.73
CA ARG A 15 -5.05 1.08 5.36
C ARG A 15 -5.42 0.27 4.11
N GLN A 16 -6.64 -0.27 4.08
CA GLN A 16 -7.10 -1.07 2.95
C GLN A 16 -7.16 -0.24 1.67
N GLU A 17 -7.64 0.98 1.75
CA GLU A 17 -7.67 1.89 0.60
C GLU A 17 -6.27 2.17 0.07
N ARG A 18 -5.31 2.37 0.96
CA ARG A 18 -3.91 2.59 0.57
C ARG A 18 -3.31 1.35 -0.10
N VAL A 19 -3.59 0.17 0.46
CA VAL A 19 -3.15 -1.09 -0.14
C VAL A 19 -3.77 -1.27 -1.53
N ASP A 20 -5.07 -1.02 -1.65
CA ASP A 20 -5.77 -1.14 -2.93
C ASP A 20 -5.21 -0.19 -3.98
N GLN A 21 -4.93 1.05 -3.61
CA GLN A 21 -4.31 2.02 -4.51
C GLN A 21 -2.91 1.58 -4.93
N ALA A 22 -2.14 1.06 -3.97
CA ALA A 22 -0.81 0.54 -4.26
C ALA A 22 -0.87 -0.60 -5.27
N MET A 23 -1.79 -1.53 -5.06
CA MET A 23 -1.95 -2.66 -5.98
C MET A 23 -2.40 -2.21 -7.36
N LYS A 24 -3.31 -1.26 -7.44
CA LYS A 24 -3.75 -0.71 -8.73
C LYS A 24 -2.60 -0.06 -9.48
N SER A 25 -1.70 0.61 -8.77
CA SER A 25 -0.58 1.30 -9.40
C SER A 25 0.40 0.34 -10.09
N ILE A 26 0.39 -0.94 -9.70
CA ILE A 26 1.28 -1.94 -10.29
C ILE A 26 0.52 -3.04 -11.05
N ASP A 27 -0.76 -2.84 -11.31
CA ASP A 27 -1.56 -3.85 -12.04
C ASP A 27 -0.97 -4.17 -13.41
N LEU A 28 -0.55 -3.16 -14.16
CA LEU A 28 0.05 -3.37 -15.46
C LEU A 28 1.37 -4.14 -15.35
N ILE A 29 2.16 -3.82 -14.35
CA ILE A 29 3.43 -4.52 -14.09
C ILE A 29 3.16 -5.99 -13.79
N ASN A 30 2.19 -6.27 -12.95
CA ASN A 30 1.79 -7.63 -12.61
C ASN A 30 1.31 -8.39 -13.85
N LEU A 31 0.55 -7.71 -14.71
CA LEU A 31 0.06 -8.31 -15.95
C LEU A 31 1.22 -8.68 -16.88
N LYS A 32 2.23 -7.81 -16.98
CA LYS A 32 3.43 -8.09 -17.77
C LYS A 32 4.16 -9.32 -17.25
N LEU A 33 4.30 -9.44 -15.93
CA LEU A 33 4.94 -10.59 -15.31
C LEU A 33 4.18 -11.89 -15.61
N ARG A 34 2.87 -11.86 -15.54
CA ARG A 34 2.04 -13.02 -15.85
C ARG A 34 2.14 -13.42 -17.32
N ALA A 35 2.33 -12.43 -18.18
CA ALA A 35 2.50 -12.67 -19.61
C ALA A 35 3.91 -13.14 -19.98
N GLY A 36 4.82 -13.23 -19.00
CA GLY A 36 6.20 -13.65 -19.22
C GLY A 36 7.07 -12.57 -19.83
N ARG A 37 6.64 -11.32 -19.74
CA ARG A 37 7.42 -10.19 -20.28
C ARG A 37 8.47 -9.73 -19.27
N SER A 38 9.57 -9.22 -19.80
CA SER A 38 10.61 -8.61 -18.96
C SER A 38 10.19 -7.20 -18.58
N LEU A 39 10.46 -6.83 -17.32
CA LEU A 39 10.19 -5.48 -16.85
C LEU A 39 11.38 -4.56 -17.14
N LYS A 40 11.06 -3.31 -17.40
CA LYS A 40 12.07 -2.26 -17.46
C LYS A 40 12.65 -2.00 -16.08
N PRO A 41 13.89 -1.50 -15.95
CA PRO A 41 14.46 -1.19 -14.63
C PRO A 41 13.57 -0.25 -13.82
N GLU A 42 12.93 0.71 -14.46
CA GLU A 42 12.00 1.64 -13.79
C GLU A 42 10.78 0.93 -13.23
N GLU A 43 10.25 -0.03 -13.98
CA GLU A 43 9.10 -0.81 -13.55
C GLU A 43 9.45 -1.72 -12.36
N THR A 44 10.64 -2.33 -12.41
CA THR A 44 11.11 -3.16 -11.31
C THR A 44 11.30 -2.33 -10.04
N ALA A 45 11.89 -1.15 -10.17
CA ALA A 45 12.09 -0.24 -9.04
C ALA A 45 10.75 0.18 -8.43
N LYS A 46 9.77 0.52 -9.28
CA LYS A 46 8.43 0.88 -8.83
C LYS A 46 7.76 -0.28 -8.11
N LEU A 47 7.85 -1.47 -8.69
CA LEU A 47 7.26 -2.67 -8.11
C LEU A 47 7.80 -2.92 -6.70
N ASN A 48 9.13 -2.88 -6.55
CA ASN A 48 9.77 -3.09 -5.26
C ASN A 48 9.37 -2.02 -4.25
N ALA A 49 9.34 -0.75 -4.66
CA ALA A 49 8.94 0.35 -3.79
C ALA A 49 7.50 0.20 -3.31
N VAL A 50 6.59 -0.20 -4.21
CA VAL A 50 5.18 -0.40 -3.88
C VAL A 50 5.02 -1.61 -2.95
N LEU A 51 5.72 -2.71 -3.20
CA LEU A 51 5.67 -3.87 -2.34
C LEU A 51 6.17 -3.54 -0.92
N ASP A 52 7.27 -2.79 -0.82
CA ASP A 52 7.78 -2.35 0.48
C ASP A 52 6.76 -1.47 1.19
N TYR A 53 6.10 -0.59 0.47
CA TYR A 53 5.05 0.27 1.02
C TYR A 53 3.89 -0.57 1.57
N ILE A 54 3.44 -1.58 0.82
CA ILE A 54 2.38 -2.48 1.28
C ILE A 54 2.81 -3.24 2.54
N ASP A 55 4.05 -3.73 2.57
CA ASP A 55 4.57 -4.41 3.75
C ASP A 55 4.59 -3.48 4.96
N GLU A 56 4.99 -2.23 4.78
CA GLU A 56 4.97 -1.24 5.86
C GLU A 56 3.55 -0.98 6.35
N LEU A 57 2.58 -0.89 5.44
CA LEU A 57 1.17 -0.72 5.81
C LEU A 57 0.67 -1.92 6.64
N ASN A 58 1.02 -3.13 6.23
CA ASN A 58 0.58 -4.33 6.93
C ASN A 58 1.26 -4.48 8.29
N ALA A 59 2.48 -3.98 8.45
CA ALA A 59 3.21 -4.02 9.71
C ALA A 59 2.83 -2.87 10.64
N LEU A 60 2.09 -1.89 10.14
CA LEU A 60 1.73 -0.70 10.90
C LEU A 60 0.75 -1.03 12.01
N ASP A 61 1.03 -0.52 13.21
CA ASP A 61 0.11 -0.68 14.34
C ASP A 61 -0.98 0.38 14.26
N ILE A 62 -2.16 -0.03 13.83
CA ILE A 62 -3.31 0.86 13.70
C ILE A 62 -4.12 0.99 14.99
N SER A 63 -3.72 0.30 16.05
CA SER A 63 -4.43 0.37 17.33
C SER A 63 -4.15 1.68 18.08
N THR A 64 -3.18 2.47 17.63
CA THR A 64 -2.85 3.75 18.25
C THR A 64 -3.86 4.86 17.93
N GLY A 65 -4.82 4.57 17.04
CA GLY A 65 -5.90 5.53 16.71
C GLY A 65 -5.42 6.70 15.87
N PRO A 66 -5.77 7.94 16.23
CA PRO A 66 -5.48 9.10 15.39
C PRO A 66 -4.00 9.46 15.28
N GLU A 67 -3.15 8.81 16.05
CA GLU A 67 -1.71 9.08 16.04
C GLU A 67 -0.94 8.18 15.07
N ILE A 68 -1.65 7.51 14.17
CA ILE A 68 -1.00 6.64 13.18
C ILE A 68 -0.13 7.46 12.25
N SER A 69 1.14 7.06 12.12
CA SER A 69 2.07 7.66 11.19
C SER A 69 2.09 6.82 9.90
N TRP A 70 1.37 7.29 8.88
CA TRP A 70 1.29 6.57 7.62
C TRP A 70 2.61 6.66 6.84
N PRO A 71 3.06 5.56 6.21
CA PRO A 71 4.25 5.59 5.37
C PRO A 71 4.08 6.53 4.18
N GLU A 72 5.18 7.04 3.68
CA GLU A 72 5.15 7.87 2.48
C GLU A 72 4.76 7.05 1.26
N THR A 73 3.93 7.65 0.41
CA THR A 73 3.53 7.04 -0.86
C THR A 73 4.74 6.99 -1.80
N PRO A 74 5.03 5.83 -2.41
CA PRO A 74 6.14 5.74 -3.36
C PRO A 74 5.95 6.67 -4.55
N PRO A 75 7.06 7.15 -5.15
CA PRO A 75 6.98 7.96 -6.36
C PRO A 75 6.29 7.19 -7.50
N GLY A 76 5.41 7.88 -8.20
CA GLY A 76 4.69 7.29 -9.34
C GLY A 76 3.43 6.52 -8.98
N MET A 77 3.07 6.46 -7.70
CA MET A 77 1.84 5.81 -7.25
C MET A 77 0.65 6.76 -7.29
N GLU A 78 0.90 8.01 -7.42
CA GLU A 78 -0.14 9.04 -7.41
C GLU A 78 -1.13 8.95 -8.56
#